data_6cf797569cafed571f573bb0da745427
#
_entry.id   6cf797569cafed571f573bb0da745427
#
_cell.length_a   1.000
_cell.length_b   1.000
_cell.length_c   1.000
_cell.angle_alpha   90.00
_cell.angle_beta   90.00
_cell.angle_gamma   90.00
#
_symmetry.space_group_name_H-M   'P 1'
#
loop_
_entity.id
_entity.type
_entity.pdbx_description
1 polymer ?
#
loop_
_entity_poly.entity_id
_entity_poly.type
_entity_poly.pdbx_seq_one_letter_code
_entity_poly.pdbx_strand_id
1 'polypeptide(L)'
;MNRLGQEKSPYLRSHASNPVDWYPWGEEAFQKALEMDRPIFLSIGYSTCHWCHVMERESFANQEIGKLLNETFINIKVDREEHPEVDNIYMDFAQLLMSGAGGWPLNLVLTPDLKPFLAVTYIPPRPSQGLIGFPELISQVKQLWEGPEKQELI
;
A
#
# COMPACT_ATOMS: atom_id res chain seq x y z
N MET A 1 4.79 4.05 -18.08
CA MET A 1 3.83 3.20 -17.35
C MET A 1 4.56 2.20 -16.47
N ASN A 2 4.00 1.90 -15.31
CA ASN A 2 4.56 0.88 -14.45
C ASN A 2 4.21 -0.52 -14.96
N ARG A 3 4.73 -1.56 -14.27
CA ARG A 3 4.57 -2.95 -14.74
C ARG A 3 3.15 -3.51 -14.64
N LEU A 4 2.22 -2.80 -14.01
CA LEU A 4 0.82 -3.24 -13.94
C LEU A 4 0.14 -3.25 -15.32
N GLY A 5 0.68 -2.52 -16.29
CA GLY A 5 0.18 -2.57 -17.66
C GLY A 5 0.26 -3.94 -18.31
N GLN A 6 1.11 -4.84 -17.78
CA GLN A 6 1.29 -6.20 -18.28
C GLN A 6 0.39 -7.22 -17.58
N GLU A 7 -0.37 -6.80 -16.56
CA GLU A 7 -1.19 -7.70 -15.77
C GLU A 7 -2.52 -8.02 -16.45
N LYS A 8 -3.09 -9.17 -16.09
CA LYS A 8 -4.38 -9.60 -16.66
C LYS A 8 -5.56 -8.88 -16.00
N SER A 9 -5.43 -8.53 -14.72
CA SER A 9 -6.50 -7.86 -13.97
C SER A 9 -6.79 -6.48 -14.55
N PRO A 10 -8.04 -6.20 -14.98
CA PRO A 10 -8.39 -4.85 -15.44
C PRO A 10 -8.23 -3.81 -14.33
N TYR A 11 -8.48 -4.19 -13.08
CA TYR A 11 -8.29 -3.30 -11.94
C TYR A 11 -6.81 -2.89 -11.83
N LEU A 12 -5.88 -3.84 -11.90
CA LEU A 12 -4.46 -3.53 -11.84
C LEU A 12 -4.04 -2.67 -13.03
N ARG A 13 -4.50 -3.00 -14.24
CA ARG A 13 -4.17 -2.21 -15.43
C ARG A 13 -4.65 -0.77 -15.32
N SER A 14 -5.74 -0.53 -14.60
CA SER A 14 -6.25 0.83 -14.40
C SER A 14 -5.29 1.69 -13.59
N HIS A 15 -4.33 1.09 -12.88
CA HIS A 15 -3.30 1.79 -12.11
C HIS A 15 -1.95 1.87 -12.84
N ALA A 16 -1.87 1.39 -14.08
CA ALA A 16 -0.61 1.33 -14.82
C ALA A 16 -0.03 2.71 -15.12
N SER A 17 -0.86 3.73 -15.23
CA SER A 17 -0.41 5.10 -15.52
C SER A 17 -0.13 5.94 -14.27
N ASN A 18 -0.29 5.36 -13.08
CA ASN A 18 0.05 6.08 -11.84
C ASN A 18 1.56 6.38 -11.81
N PRO A 19 1.97 7.50 -11.20
CA PRO A 19 3.39 7.76 -10.98
C PRO A 19 4.04 6.82 -9.95
N VAL A 20 3.22 6.07 -9.19
CA VAL A 20 3.72 5.05 -8.27
C VAL A 20 4.32 3.89 -9.07
N ASP A 21 5.50 3.45 -8.69
CA ASP A 21 6.15 2.29 -9.32
C ASP A 21 5.57 1.00 -8.72
N TRP A 22 4.36 0.67 -9.14
CA TRP A 22 3.61 -0.47 -8.62
C TRP A 22 4.18 -1.80 -9.08
N TYR A 23 4.24 -2.75 -8.16
CA TYR A 23 4.52 -4.16 -8.43
C TYR A 23 3.25 -4.98 -8.24
N PRO A 24 3.04 -6.04 -9.02
CA PRO A 24 2.04 -7.03 -8.63
C PRO A 24 2.57 -7.87 -7.47
N TRP A 25 1.69 -8.58 -6.79
CA TRP A 25 2.05 -9.50 -5.71
C TRP A 25 2.93 -10.62 -6.29
N GLY A 26 4.13 -10.78 -5.79
CA GLY A 26 5.03 -11.83 -6.27
C GLY A 26 6.48 -11.64 -5.84
N GLU A 27 7.30 -12.61 -6.22
CA GLU A 27 8.71 -12.70 -5.81
C GLU A 27 9.55 -11.49 -6.21
N GLU A 28 9.28 -10.88 -7.35
CA GLU A 28 10.05 -9.72 -7.80
C GLU A 28 9.98 -8.60 -6.77
N ALA A 29 8.78 -8.30 -6.27
CA ALA A 29 8.59 -7.27 -5.27
C ALA A 29 9.22 -7.66 -3.93
N PHE A 30 9.05 -8.92 -3.53
CA PHE A 30 9.57 -9.40 -2.25
C PHE A 30 11.10 -9.35 -2.21
N GLN A 31 11.74 -9.80 -3.29
CA GLN A 31 13.19 -9.76 -3.40
C GLN A 31 13.70 -8.31 -3.39
N LYS A 32 13.00 -7.43 -4.08
CA LYS A 32 13.38 -6.02 -4.13
C LYS A 32 13.33 -5.37 -2.76
N ALA A 33 12.30 -5.69 -1.98
CA ALA A 33 12.15 -5.16 -0.63
C ALA A 33 13.30 -5.62 0.28
N LEU A 34 13.69 -6.90 0.18
CA LEU A 34 14.81 -7.43 0.95
C LEU A 34 16.13 -6.82 0.52
N GLU A 35 16.38 -6.70 -0.79
CA GLU A 35 17.62 -6.14 -1.34
C GLU A 35 17.83 -4.69 -0.92
N MET A 36 16.76 -3.89 -0.96
CA MET A 36 16.82 -2.47 -0.68
C MET A 36 16.55 -2.14 0.78
N ASP A 37 16.19 -3.13 1.59
CA ASP A 37 15.81 -2.96 3.00
C ASP A 37 14.76 -1.87 3.14
N ARG A 38 13.69 -1.99 2.34
CA ARG A 38 12.56 -1.05 2.37
C ARG A 38 11.32 -1.74 2.84
N PRO A 39 10.47 -1.05 3.63
CA PRO A 39 9.16 -1.61 3.96
C PRO A 39 8.29 -1.67 2.71
N ILE A 40 7.27 -2.52 2.77
CA ILE A 40 6.34 -2.70 1.67
C ILE A 40 5.06 -1.92 1.97
N PHE A 41 4.59 -1.14 0.99
CA PHE A 41 3.27 -0.56 1.03
C PHE A 41 2.36 -1.45 0.19
N LEU A 42 1.44 -2.15 0.85
CA LEU A 42 0.53 -3.08 0.20
C LEU A 42 -0.87 -2.45 0.14
N SER A 43 -1.41 -2.28 -1.06
CA SER A 43 -2.72 -1.71 -1.25
C SER A 43 -3.62 -2.72 -1.96
N ILE A 44 -4.74 -3.07 -1.33
CA ILE A 44 -5.67 -4.08 -1.83
C ILE A 44 -7.01 -3.42 -2.13
N GLY A 45 -7.56 -3.70 -3.31
CA GLY A 45 -8.85 -3.17 -3.71
C GLY A 45 -9.50 -4.03 -4.77
N TYR A 46 -10.50 -3.49 -5.45
CA TYR A 46 -11.21 -4.19 -6.52
C TYR A 46 -11.95 -3.20 -7.42
N SER A 47 -12.40 -3.68 -8.60
CA SER A 47 -12.93 -2.82 -9.65
C SER A 47 -14.16 -2.01 -9.27
N THR A 48 -15.06 -2.56 -8.45
CA THR A 48 -16.29 -1.86 -8.07
C THR A 48 -16.20 -1.15 -6.73
N CYS A 49 -15.01 -1.00 -6.19
CA CYS A 49 -14.78 -0.33 -4.92
C CYS A 49 -14.74 1.19 -5.12
N HIS A 50 -15.75 1.89 -4.63
CA HIS A 50 -15.85 3.34 -4.79
C HIS A 50 -14.63 4.07 -4.19
N TRP A 51 -14.32 3.79 -2.92
CA TRP A 51 -13.23 4.50 -2.23
C TRP A 51 -11.86 4.13 -2.75
N CYS A 52 -11.71 2.95 -3.37
CA CYS A 52 -10.47 2.60 -4.05
C CYS A 52 -10.23 3.54 -5.24
N HIS A 53 -11.28 3.84 -6.00
CA HIS A 53 -11.20 4.77 -7.12
C HIS A 53 -10.96 6.21 -6.66
N VAL A 54 -11.60 6.61 -5.56
CA VAL A 54 -11.38 7.94 -4.98
C VAL A 54 -9.90 8.08 -4.58
N MET A 55 -9.37 7.09 -3.87
CA MET A 55 -7.97 7.14 -3.44
C MET A 55 -7.01 7.14 -4.61
N GLU A 56 -7.33 6.41 -5.67
CA GLU A 56 -6.50 6.41 -6.88
C GLU A 56 -6.43 7.80 -7.49
N ARG A 57 -7.58 8.45 -7.66
CA ARG A 57 -7.62 9.79 -8.25
C ARG A 57 -6.94 10.84 -7.37
N GLU A 58 -7.11 10.75 -6.07
CA GLU A 58 -6.62 11.78 -5.14
C GLU A 58 -5.16 11.60 -4.76
N SER A 59 -4.70 10.36 -4.66
CA SER A 59 -3.38 10.06 -4.10
C SER A 59 -2.47 9.29 -5.06
N PHE A 60 -2.91 8.17 -5.58
CA PHE A 60 -2.02 7.35 -6.42
C PHE A 60 -1.71 7.98 -7.77
N ALA A 61 -2.60 8.83 -8.28
CA ALA A 61 -2.37 9.58 -9.51
C ALA A 61 -1.60 10.89 -9.27
N ASN A 62 -1.36 11.24 -8.01
CA ASN A 62 -0.67 12.48 -7.63
C ASN A 62 0.85 12.28 -7.74
N GLN A 63 1.52 13.18 -8.46
CA GLN A 63 2.96 13.07 -8.73
C GLN A 63 3.80 13.16 -7.46
N GLU A 64 3.45 14.05 -6.54
CA GLU A 64 4.22 14.23 -5.31
C GLU A 64 4.09 13.02 -4.39
N ILE A 65 2.86 12.51 -4.23
CA ILE A 65 2.62 11.33 -3.39
C ILE A 65 3.30 10.12 -4.03
N GLY A 66 3.21 9.97 -5.34
CA GLY A 66 3.88 8.89 -6.05
C GLY A 66 5.38 8.90 -5.81
N LYS A 67 5.99 10.08 -5.86
CA LYS A 67 7.43 10.21 -5.61
C LYS A 67 7.79 9.78 -4.18
N LEU A 68 6.99 10.23 -3.19
CA LEU A 68 7.23 9.86 -1.80
C LEU A 68 7.10 8.36 -1.59
N LEU A 69 6.10 7.74 -2.20
CA LEU A 69 5.90 6.28 -2.12
C LEU A 69 7.08 5.54 -2.74
N ASN A 70 7.54 5.99 -3.91
CA ASN A 70 8.65 5.35 -4.61
C ASN A 70 9.97 5.44 -3.85
N GLU A 71 10.18 6.54 -3.13
CA GLU A 71 11.40 6.74 -2.35
C GLU A 71 11.40 5.97 -1.04
N THR A 72 10.24 5.66 -0.49
CA THR A 72 10.11 5.09 0.85
C THR A 72 9.86 3.59 0.84
N PHE A 73 9.04 3.12 -0.09
CA PHE A 73 8.51 1.75 -0.07
C PHE A 73 8.84 0.99 -1.35
N ILE A 74 8.68 -0.33 -1.27
CA ILE A 74 8.35 -1.14 -2.44
C ILE A 74 6.83 -1.23 -2.42
N ASN A 75 6.18 -0.80 -3.50
CA ASN A 75 4.74 -0.61 -3.54
C ASN A 75 4.08 -1.76 -4.30
N ILE A 76 3.16 -2.47 -3.65
CA ILE A 76 2.47 -3.64 -4.23
C ILE A 76 0.98 -3.33 -4.31
N LYS A 77 0.39 -3.54 -5.49
CA LYS A 77 -1.04 -3.38 -5.71
C LYS A 77 -1.66 -4.75 -5.92
N VAL A 78 -2.75 -5.05 -5.22
CA VAL A 78 -3.43 -6.33 -5.28
C VAL A 78 -4.91 -6.13 -5.62
N ASP A 79 -5.40 -6.94 -6.55
CA ASP A 79 -6.83 -7.08 -6.83
C ASP A 79 -7.35 -8.25 -5.98
N ARG A 80 -8.26 -7.96 -5.03
CA ARG A 80 -8.76 -9.00 -4.13
C ARG A 80 -9.55 -10.09 -4.87
N GLU A 81 -10.07 -9.75 -6.03
CA GLU A 81 -10.80 -10.74 -6.85
C GLU A 81 -9.84 -11.73 -7.52
N GLU A 82 -8.60 -11.30 -7.76
CA GLU A 82 -7.55 -12.17 -8.32
C GLU A 82 -6.82 -12.95 -7.22
N HIS A 83 -6.63 -12.34 -6.06
CA HIS A 83 -5.90 -12.93 -4.92
C HIS A 83 -6.73 -12.85 -3.63
N PRO A 84 -7.86 -13.57 -3.56
CA PRO A 84 -8.68 -13.53 -2.34
C PRO A 84 -7.97 -14.08 -1.12
N GLU A 85 -7.02 -15.01 -1.29
CA GLU A 85 -6.22 -15.54 -0.18
C GLU A 85 -5.33 -14.48 0.47
N VAL A 86 -4.74 -13.59 -0.36
CA VAL A 86 -3.94 -12.48 0.15
C VAL A 86 -4.83 -11.50 0.90
N ASP A 87 -5.98 -11.16 0.31
CA ASP A 87 -6.95 -10.26 0.95
C ASP A 87 -7.41 -10.80 2.30
N ASN A 88 -7.76 -12.08 2.37
CA ASN A 88 -8.25 -12.70 3.61
C ASN A 88 -7.22 -12.64 4.73
N ILE A 89 -5.98 -13.00 4.43
CA ILE A 89 -4.90 -13.01 5.42
C ILE A 89 -4.67 -11.60 5.96
N TYR A 90 -4.51 -10.63 5.08
CA TYR A 90 -4.18 -9.28 5.53
C TYR A 90 -5.39 -8.53 6.09
N MET A 91 -6.61 -8.88 5.69
CA MET A 91 -7.80 -8.33 6.33
C MET A 91 -7.89 -8.79 7.78
N ASP A 92 -7.56 -10.06 8.06
CA ASP A 92 -7.53 -10.57 9.43
C ASP A 92 -6.52 -9.79 10.28
N PHE A 93 -5.31 -9.56 9.76
CA PHE A 93 -4.33 -8.73 10.45
C PHE A 93 -4.81 -7.29 10.64
N ALA A 94 -5.44 -6.73 9.61
CA ALA A 94 -5.94 -5.36 9.67
C ALA A 94 -6.99 -5.19 10.77
N GLN A 95 -7.89 -6.15 10.89
CA GLN A 95 -8.92 -6.11 11.93
C GLN A 95 -8.31 -6.16 13.32
N LEU A 96 -7.24 -6.92 13.52
CA LEU A 96 -6.52 -6.93 14.77
C LEU A 96 -5.83 -5.59 15.04
N LEU A 97 -5.15 -5.04 14.04
CA LEU A 97 -4.41 -3.78 14.18
C LEU A 97 -5.35 -2.57 14.32
N MET A 98 -6.56 -2.66 13.76
CA MET A 98 -7.54 -1.57 13.75
C MET A 98 -8.69 -1.79 14.75
N SER A 99 -8.51 -2.67 15.72
CA SER A 99 -9.49 -2.94 16.78
C SER A 99 -10.85 -3.38 16.23
N GLY A 100 -10.83 -4.30 15.26
CA GLY A 100 -12.04 -4.86 14.67
C GLY A 100 -12.53 -4.15 13.42
N ALA A 101 -11.95 -2.99 13.07
CA ALA A 101 -12.28 -2.29 11.84
C ALA A 101 -11.57 -2.91 10.65
N GLY A 102 -12.00 -2.56 9.45
CA GLY A 102 -11.41 -3.02 8.20
C GLY A 102 -12.26 -2.55 7.05
N GLY A 103 -11.81 -2.80 5.84
CA GLY A 103 -12.55 -2.40 4.65
C GLY A 103 -11.62 -2.20 3.46
N TRP A 104 -12.18 -1.68 2.37
CA TRP A 104 -11.43 -1.40 1.15
C TRP A 104 -11.57 0.07 0.78
N PRO A 105 -10.53 0.71 0.25
CA PRO A 105 -9.21 0.11 0.02
C PRO A 105 -8.57 -0.32 1.34
N LEU A 106 -7.85 -1.43 1.32
CA LEU A 106 -7.11 -1.91 2.48
C LEU A 106 -5.64 -1.64 2.22
N ASN A 107 -5.05 -0.79 3.06
CA ASN A 107 -3.65 -0.40 2.92
C ASN A 107 -2.89 -0.82 4.16
N LEU A 108 -1.76 -1.48 3.95
CA LEU A 108 -0.91 -1.96 5.03
C LEU A 108 0.54 -1.59 4.76
N VAL A 109 1.31 -1.47 5.83
CA VAL A 109 2.77 -1.37 5.72
C VAL A 109 3.34 -2.63 6.33
N LEU A 110 4.20 -3.31 5.57
CA LEU A 110 4.81 -4.58 5.95
C LEU A 110 6.31 -4.41 6.07
N THR A 111 6.92 -5.24 6.92
CA THR A 111 8.38 -5.41 6.89
C THR A 111 8.77 -6.10 5.57
N PRO A 112 10.06 -6.07 5.17
CA PRO A 112 10.46 -6.76 3.93
C PRO A 112 10.17 -8.26 3.92
N ASP A 113 9.98 -8.88 5.08
CA ASP A 113 9.60 -10.29 5.18
C ASP A 113 8.08 -10.47 5.37
N LEU A 114 7.28 -9.48 4.95
CA LEU A 114 5.82 -9.54 4.80
C LEU A 114 5.02 -9.52 6.10
N LYS A 115 5.59 -9.02 7.19
CA LYS A 115 4.89 -8.90 8.46
C LYS A 115 4.24 -7.52 8.60
N PRO A 116 2.92 -7.42 8.77
CA PRO A 116 2.26 -6.12 8.86
C PRO A 116 2.49 -5.46 10.21
N PHE A 117 2.76 -4.15 10.21
CA PHE A 117 2.85 -3.38 11.44
C PHE A 117 1.97 -2.12 11.41
N LEU A 118 1.33 -1.83 10.30
CA LEU A 118 0.39 -0.73 10.18
C LEU A 118 -0.70 -1.12 9.20
N ALA A 119 -1.95 -0.80 9.52
CA ALA A 119 -3.08 -1.03 8.62
C ALA A 119 -4.02 0.15 8.69
N VAL A 120 -4.45 0.62 7.53
CA VAL A 120 -5.45 1.69 7.40
C VAL A 120 -6.28 1.41 6.15
N THR A 121 -7.46 2.03 6.09
CA THR A 121 -8.29 1.92 4.88
C THR A 121 -8.05 3.14 4.00
N TYR A 122 -9.05 3.96 3.78
CA TYR A 122 -8.89 5.16 2.95
C TYR A 122 -7.93 6.15 3.63
N ILE A 123 -7.03 6.74 2.83
CA ILE A 123 -6.09 7.76 3.31
C ILE A 123 -6.29 9.01 2.43
N PRO A 124 -6.69 10.15 3.02
CA PRO A 124 -6.86 11.36 2.21
C PRO A 124 -5.51 11.96 1.78
N PRO A 125 -5.47 12.76 0.70
CA PRO A 125 -4.22 13.40 0.27
C PRO A 125 -3.76 14.52 1.19
N ARG A 126 -4.66 15.03 2.03
CA ARG A 126 -4.38 16.08 3.03
C ARG A 126 -5.11 15.72 4.31
N PRO A 127 -4.63 16.18 5.48
CA PRO A 127 -5.35 15.93 6.73
C PRO A 127 -6.80 16.40 6.61
N SER A 128 -7.74 15.55 7.00
CA SER A 128 -9.17 15.81 6.83
C SER A 128 -9.98 15.02 7.83
N GLN A 129 -10.94 15.66 8.49
CA GLN A 129 -11.91 15.03 9.38
C GLN A 129 -11.27 14.05 10.38
N GLY A 130 -10.16 14.47 10.97
CA GLY A 130 -9.45 13.67 11.97
C GLY A 130 -8.53 12.60 11.39
N LEU A 131 -8.48 12.45 10.06
CA LEU A 131 -7.58 11.52 9.41
C LEU A 131 -6.27 12.21 9.05
N ILE A 132 -5.17 11.48 9.21
CA ILE A 132 -3.86 11.97 8.78
C ILE A 132 -3.79 12.00 7.25
N GLY A 133 -3.09 12.98 6.69
CA GLY A 133 -2.83 13.02 5.25
C GLY A 133 -1.81 11.98 4.83
N PHE A 134 -1.89 11.54 3.57
CA PHE A 134 -1.00 10.50 3.08
C PHE A 134 0.49 10.89 3.14
N PRO A 135 0.89 12.11 2.70
CA PRO A 135 2.31 12.47 2.83
C PRO A 135 2.82 12.43 4.26
N GLU A 136 2.01 12.85 5.22
CA GLU A 136 2.39 12.84 6.63
C GLU A 136 2.52 11.40 7.15
N LEU A 137 1.63 10.52 6.73
CA LEU A 137 1.71 9.09 7.10
C LEU A 137 2.99 8.47 6.54
N ILE A 138 3.31 8.74 5.27
CA ILE A 138 4.54 8.24 4.65
C ILE A 138 5.76 8.73 5.42
N SER A 139 5.77 9.99 5.79
CA SER A 139 6.87 10.59 6.55
C SER A 139 7.05 9.92 7.91
N GLN A 140 5.94 9.65 8.61
CA GLN A 140 5.99 8.96 9.91
C GLN A 140 6.56 7.55 9.77
N VAL A 141 6.13 6.81 8.76
CA VAL A 141 6.64 5.46 8.53
C VAL A 141 8.13 5.50 8.19
N LYS A 142 8.55 6.46 7.37
CA LYS A 142 9.95 6.63 7.01
C LYS A 142 10.80 6.88 8.26
N GLN A 143 10.34 7.75 9.15
CA GLN A 143 11.04 8.03 10.39
C GLN A 143 11.14 6.79 11.29
N LEU A 144 10.08 6.01 11.40
CA LEU A 144 10.10 4.76 12.16
C LEU A 144 11.10 3.77 11.58
N TRP A 145 11.08 3.63 10.25
CA TRP A 145 11.95 2.65 9.59
C TRP A 145 13.41 3.02 9.63
N GLU A 146 13.73 4.32 9.61
CA GLU A 146 15.11 4.81 9.67
C GLU A 146 15.60 5.09 11.09
N GLY A 147 14.69 5.00 12.07
CA GLY A 147 15.00 5.34 13.46
C GLY A 147 15.30 4.14 14.34
N PRO A 148 15.53 4.38 15.64
CA PRO A 148 15.88 3.31 16.57
C PRO A 148 14.74 2.33 16.83
N GLU A 149 13.49 2.72 16.54
CA GLU A 149 12.31 1.86 16.75
C GLU A 149 12.20 0.76 15.72
N LYS A 150 13.01 0.78 14.65
CA LYS A 150 12.94 -0.24 13.60
C LYS A 150 13.05 -1.67 14.14
N GLN A 151 13.91 -1.87 15.13
CA GLN A 151 14.11 -3.21 15.70
C GLN A 151 12.86 -3.76 16.36
N GLU A 152 11.97 -2.90 16.85
CA GLU A 152 10.72 -3.32 17.45
C GLU A 152 9.69 -3.76 16.41
N LEU A 153 9.86 -3.34 15.15
CA LEU A 153 8.96 -3.68 14.04
C LEU A 153 9.28 -5.05 13.45
N ILE A 154 10.53 -5.46 13.53
CA ILE A 154 10.99 -6.72 12.95
C ILE A 154 11.29 -7.73 14.07
#